data_3a14f86054b79a6e8dae6f90b0df7130
#
_entry.id   3a14f86054b79a6e8dae6f90b0df7130
#
_cell.length_a   1.000
_cell.length_b   1.000
_cell.length_c   1.000
_cell.angle_alpha   90.00
_cell.angle_beta   90.00
_cell.angle_gamma   90.00
#
_symmetry.space_group_name_H-M   'P 1'
#
loop_
_entity.id
_entity.type
_entity.pdbx_description
1 polymer ?
#
loop_
_entity_poly.entity_id
_entity_poly.type
_entity_poly.pdbx_seq_one_letter_code
_entity_poly.pdbx_strand_id
1 'polypeptide(L)'
;MYPKKELAQTIIAACRIFEIQTVVISPGSRNAPLTIGFSNHEDFETLSIVDERCAAFFALGIAQQKQKPVALVCTSGSALLNYYPAIAEAYYSQIPLVIISADRPSHLIDIGDGQTIRQENIFQNHILYSANLKENDSDNNSLKLSKAFSLLHNVKGPIHINAPFDEPLYETVKKMSDFSFKIEKPDTETNIDYNDLAQLWNSAAKKMILVGVHYPNAALEILLDKVADDPSVLVLTETTSNLNNKRFINSIDNLIFNLTKEEFTSLQPDILLTFGGLIVSKKIKKFLRDYSPLEHWHINELRAFDTYQVLSKHIKTDSYSFFKNFHKLVDYKNKSNYESKWTHYKKQTRAKHNHYIKTAPYSDLKVFDLVLKVIPDFSEVQFSNSAIIRYSQLFEMNSTLTVFCNRGTSGIDGSTSTAIGAAYATQKPMTLVTGDLSFFYDSNALWNNYIPTDVRIIIINNSGGGIFKIIPGPKKSSALEYFETPHCLTAEHLCSMFGFEYSTAYNLNSLEEEVVNFYKKSDKPKILEIFTPSDQNDLVLKAYINNLK
;
A
#
# COMPACT_ATOMS: atom_id res chain seq x y z
N MET A 1 -4.18 18.89 31.82
CA MET A 1 -3.83 20.28 31.45
C MET A 1 -3.90 20.37 29.92
N TYR A 2 -4.60 21.37 29.38
CA TYR A 2 -4.85 21.52 27.94
C TYR A 2 -4.19 22.80 27.42
N PRO A 3 -3.88 22.93 26.12
CA PRO A 3 -3.31 24.16 25.58
C PRO A 3 -4.27 25.34 25.75
N LYS A 4 -3.73 26.52 26.07
CA LYS A 4 -4.52 27.75 26.15
C LYS A 4 -4.96 28.24 24.77
N LYS A 5 -4.21 27.88 23.72
CA LYS A 5 -4.55 28.26 22.32
C LYS A 5 -5.86 27.64 21.88
N GLU A 6 -6.88 28.47 21.64
CA GLU A 6 -8.23 28.06 21.23
C GLU A 6 -8.19 27.26 19.93
N LEU A 7 -7.39 27.69 18.94
CA LEU A 7 -7.23 26.98 17.68
C LEU A 7 -6.75 25.53 17.87
N ALA A 8 -5.82 25.28 18.81
CA ALA A 8 -5.38 23.93 19.13
C ALA A 8 -6.50 23.12 19.79
N GLN A 9 -7.26 23.72 20.72
CA GLN A 9 -8.41 23.08 21.34
C GLN A 9 -9.48 22.71 20.31
N THR A 10 -9.75 23.59 19.32
CA THR A 10 -10.70 23.35 18.22
C THR A 10 -10.29 22.13 17.39
N ILE A 11 -9.00 22.00 17.04
CA ILE A 11 -8.50 20.86 16.26
C ILE A 11 -8.62 19.56 17.07
N ILE A 12 -8.23 19.57 18.33
CA ILE A 12 -8.29 18.41 19.24
C ILE A 12 -9.75 17.96 19.41
N ALA A 13 -10.67 18.90 19.63
CA ALA A 13 -12.09 18.61 19.74
C ALA A 13 -12.64 18.02 18.44
N ALA A 14 -12.25 18.55 17.27
CA ALA A 14 -12.61 17.98 15.98
C ALA A 14 -12.11 16.54 15.83
N CYS A 15 -10.83 16.30 16.09
CA CYS A 15 -10.26 14.94 16.04
C CYS A 15 -11.03 13.96 16.94
N ARG A 16 -11.41 14.38 18.15
CA ARG A 16 -12.20 13.57 19.07
C ARG A 16 -13.61 13.27 18.54
N ILE A 17 -14.31 14.29 18.07
CA ILE A 17 -15.69 14.15 17.57
C ILE A 17 -15.76 13.29 16.32
N PHE A 18 -14.73 13.38 15.47
CA PHE A 18 -14.60 12.55 14.26
C PHE A 18 -13.79 11.25 14.49
N GLU A 19 -13.68 10.79 15.74
CA GLU A 19 -13.14 9.48 16.15
C GLU A 19 -11.70 9.18 15.68
N ILE A 20 -10.85 10.20 15.59
CA ILE A 20 -9.41 10.00 15.41
C ILE A 20 -8.83 9.55 16.74
N GLN A 21 -8.31 8.34 16.81
CA GLN A 21 -7.81 7.75 18.06
C GLN A 21 -6.28 7.73 18.15
N THR A 22 -5.58 7.56 17.03
CA THR A 22 -4.11 7.46 17.01
C THR A 22 -3.50 8.71 16.40
N VAL A 23 -2.51 9.29 17.08
CA VAL A 23 -1.83 10.52 16.68
C VAL A 23 -0.31 10.28 16.70
N VAL A 24 0.34 10.35 15.55
CA VAL A 24 1.79 10.28 15.42
C VAL A 24 2.37 11.68 15.39
N ILE A 25 3.26 12.01 16.33
CA ILE A 25 3.79 13.35 16.54
C ILE A 25 5.29 13.36 16.23
N SER A 26 5.70 14.20 15.29
CA SER A 26 7.11 14.56 15.10
C SER A 26 7.44 15.80 15.92
N PRO A 27 8.56 15.79 16.68
CA PRO A 27 8.86 16.83 17.66
C PRO A 27 9.18 18.18 17.00
N GLY A 28 8.72 19.27 17.64
CA GLY A 28 9.04 20.64 17.25
C GLY A 28 8.40 21.66 18.19
N SER A 29 8.88 22.90 18.22
CA SER A 29 8.37 23.91 19.14
C SER A 29 7.02 24.48 18.69
N ARG A 30 6.83 24.70 17.38
CA ARG A 30 5.59 25.33 16.88
C ARG A 30 4.36 24.47 17.08
N ASN A 31 4.49 23.15 17.07
CA ASN A 31 3.39 22.22 17.35
C ASN A 31 3.16 21.96 18.85
N ALA A 32 3.83 22.67 19.76
CA ALA A 32 3.68 22.47 21.21
C ALA A 32 2.21 22.55 21.70
N PRO A 33 1.35 23.48 21.24
CA PRO A 33 -0.04 23.50 21.67
C PRO A 33 -0.81 22.22 21.28
N LEU A 34 -0.54 21.67 20.08
CA LEU A 34 -1.13 20.40 19.62
C LEU A 34 -0.58 19.22 20.42
N THR A 35 0.74 19.17 20.60
CA THR A 35 1.39 18.09 21.36
C THR A 35 0.88 18.03 22.80
N ILE A 36 0.82 19.18 23.50
CA ILE A 36 0.27 19.27 24.85
C ILE A 36 -1.19 18.78 24.88
N GLY A 37 -1.99 19.18 23.92
CA GLY A 37 -3.40 18.84 23.88
C GLY A 37 -3.64 17.36 23.64
N PHE A 38 -3.02 16.78 22.63
CA PHE A 38 -3.18 15.36 22.31
C PHE A 38 -2.59 14.45 23.40
N SER A 39 -1.39 14.77 23.92
CA SER A 39 -0.73 13.91 24.92
C SER A 39 -1.38 13.94 26.31
N ASN A 40 -2.20 14.96 26.61
CA ASN A 40 -2.90 15.07 27.89
C ASN A 40 -4.38 14.65 27.81
N HIS A 41 -4.85 14.19 26.66
CA HIS A 41 -6.24 13.80 26.48
C HIS A 41 -6.37 12.28 26.37
N GLU A 42 -7.17 11.65 27.23
CA GLU A 42 -7.31 10.19 27.38
C GLU A 42 -7.88 9.46 26.15
N ASP A 43 -8.57 10.18 25.26
CA ASP A 43 -9.16 9.59 24.03
C ASP A 43 -8.10 9.35 22.95
N PHE A 44 -6.86 9.82 23.12
CA PHE A 44 -5.82 9.69 22.09
C PHE A 44 -4.65 8.82 22.53
N GLU A 45 -4.29 7.90 21.66
CA GLU A 45 -3.02 7.20 21.69
C GLU A 45 -1.98 8.05 20.95
N THR A 46 -0.97 8.58 21.65
CA THR A 46 0.06 9.45 21.05
C THR A 46 1.39 8.72 20.93
N LEU A 47 1.99 8.78 19.74
CA LEU A 47 3.24 8.12 19.39
C LEU A 47 4.25 9.16 18.89
N SER A 48 5.48 9.14 19.42
CA SER A 48 6.51 10.11 19.04
C SER A 48 7.53 9.48 18.09
N ILE A 49 7.63 9.98 16.85
CA ILE A 49 8.60 9.54 15.84
C ILE A 49 9.30 10.76 15.26
N VAL A 50 10.64 10.77 15.33
CA VAL A 50 11.45 11.95 15.02
C VAL A 50 11.51 12.26 13.54
N ASP A 51 11.83 11.27 12.70
CA ASP A 51 11.89 11.43 11.24
C ASP A 51 10.48 11.52 10.68
N GLU A 52 10.11 12.67 10.13
CA GLU A 52 8.75 12.93 9.64
C GLU A 52 8.36 11.99 8.49
N ARG A 53 9.26 11.65 7.59
CA ARG A 53 8.96 10.70 6.51
C ARG A 53 8.62 9.32 7.09
N CYS A 54 9.44 8.82 8.01
CA CYS A 54 9.19 7.55 8.68
C CYS A 54 7.91 7.60 9.52
N ALA A 55 7.65 8.72 10.21
CA ALA A 55 6.42 8.94 10.96
C ALA A 55 5.17 8.84 10.08
N ALA A 56 5.23 9.45 8.88
CA ALA A 56 4.10 9.45 7.95
C ALA A 56 3.83 8.07 7.34
N PHE A 57 4.86 7.31 6.98
CA PHE A 57 4.69 5.94 6.50
C PHE A 57 4.31 4.96 7.63
N PHE A 58 4.78 5.19 8.85
CA PHE A 58 4.33 4.45 10.03
C PHE A 58 2.83 4.67 10.29
N ALA A 59 2.37 5.93 10.27
CA ALA A 59 0.95 6.26 10.38
C ALA A 59 0.13 5.66 9.22
N LEU A 60 0.67 5.64 8.00
CA LEU A 60 0.05 4.99 6.84
C LEU A 60 -0.12 3.49 7.09
N GLY A 61 0.87 2.80 7.65
CA GLY A 61 0.78 1.39 8.02
C GLY A 61 -0.32 1.13 9.06
N ILE A 62 -0.43 1.98 10.09
CA ILE A 62 -1.52 1.89 11.08
C ILE A 62 -2.87 2.10 10.42
N ALA A 63 -3.03 3.17 9.63
CA ALA A 63 -4.30 3.49 8.96
C ALA A 63 -4.71 2.40 7.96
N GLN A 64 -3.75 1.81 7.25
CA GLN A 64 -3.96 0.68 6.34
C GLN A 64 -4.56 -0.52 7.09
N GLN A 65 -3.99 -0.91 8.23
CA GLN A 65 -4.44 -2.11 8.94
C GLN A 65 -5.73 -1.87 9.73
N LYS A 66 -5.83 -0.76 10.45
CA LYS A 66 -7.04 -0.42 11.21
C LYS A 66 -8.21 -0.01 10.30
N GLN A 67 -7.97 0.35 9.03
CA GLN A 67 -8.92 0.97 8.10
C GLN A 67 -9.65 2.17 8.73
N LYS A 68 -8.93 2.89 9.60
CA LYS A 68 -9.39 4.06 10.32
C LYS A 68 -8.42 5.22 10.12
N PRO A 69 -8.87 6.46 10.22
CA PRO A 69 -7.98 7.62 10.11
C PRO A 69 -6.93 7.66 11.22
N VAL A 70 -5.71 8.07 10.86
CA VAL A 70 -4.59 8.33 11.77
C VAL A 70 -4.12 9.77 11.56
N ALA A 71 -3.89 10.50 12.65
CA ALA A 71 -3.38 11.86 12.58
C ALA A 71 -1.85 11.90 12.63
N LEU A 72 -1.28 12.86 11.89
CA LEU A 72 0.13 13.23 11.87
C LEU A 72 0.27 14.66 12.33
N VAL A 73 1.17 14.94 13.27
CA VAL A 73 1.42 16.29 13.78
C VAL A 73 2.89 16.65 13.62
N CYS A 74 3.19 17.77 12.98
CA CYS A 74 4.56 18.30 12.88
C CYS A 74 4.63 19.81 13.09
N THR A 75 5.85 20.29 13.24
CA THR A 75 6.19 21.71 13.32
C THR A 75 6.14 22.39 11.96
N SER A 76 6.40 23.70 11.92
CA SER A 76 6.43 24.49 10.68
C SER A 76 7.72 24.28 9.88
N GLY A 77 7.73 24.74 8.64
CA GLY A 77 8.90 24.74 7.77
C GLY A 77 9.03 23.45 6.97
N SER A 78 10.24 22.90 6.85
CA SER A 78 10.49 21.70 6.03
C SER A 78 9.92 20.40 6.60
N ALA A 79 9.55 20.37 7.87
CA ALA A 79 9.00 19.20 8.54
C ALA A 79 7.82 18.57 7.77
N LEU A 80 6.80 19.39 7.45
CA LEU A 80 5.64 18.89 6.71
C LEU A 80 5.98 18.37 5.30
N LEU A 81 7.03 18.89 4.66
CA LEU A 81 7.42 18.44 3.31
C LEU A 81 7.92 17.00 3.32
N ASN A 82 8.50 16.54 4.44
CA ASN A 82 8.94 15.15 4.59
C ASN A 82 7.75 14.17 4.66
N TYR A 83 6.54 14.62 5.01
CA TYR A 83 5.34 13.78 4.94
C TYR A 83 4.86 13.50 3.51
N TYR A 84 5.28 14.31 2.52
CA TYR A 84 4.67 14.30 1.20
C TYR A 84 4.72 12.94 0.48
N PRO A 85 5.80 12.15 0.51
CA PRO A 85 5.82 10.83 -0.11
C PRO A 85 4.71 9.91 0.41
N ALA A 86 4.50 9.88 1.72
CA ALA A 86 3.44 9.08 2.35
C ALA A 86 2.03 9.64 2.05
N ILE A 87 1.87 10.96 1.98
CA ILE A 87 0.61 11.59 1.59
C ILE A 87 0.23 11.20 0.15
N ALA A 88 1.18 11.25 -0.77
CA ALA A 88 0.94 10.82 -2.15
C ALA A 88 0.56 9.33 -2.22
N GLU A 89 1.28 8.46 -1.49
CA GLU A 89 0.92 7.04 -1.38
C GLU A 89 -0.49 6.86 -0.82
N ALA A 90 -0.83 7.54 0.28
CA ALA A 90 -2.16 7.49 0.92
C ALA A 90 -3.27 7.95 -0.04
N TYR A 91 -3.00 9.01 -0.83
CA TYR A 91 -3.97 9.53 -1.80
C TYR A 91 -4.32 8.49 -2.87
N TYR A 92 -3.32 7.88 -3.50
CA TYR A 92 -3.55 6.88 -4.54
C TYR A 92 -4.05 5.53 -3.99
N SER A 93 -3.67 5.18 -2.77
CA SER A 93 -4.12 3.95 -2.08
C SER A 93 -5.42 4.13 -1.30
N GLN A 94 -6.02 5.33 -1.29
CA GLN A 94 -7.26 5.65 -0.55
C GLN A 94 -7.17 5.30 0.94
N ILE A 95 -6.03 5.65 1.56
CA ILE A 95 -5.79 5.45 2.99
C ILE A 95 -6.04 6.78 3.72
N PRO A 96 -6.89 6.79 4.76
CA PRO A 96 -7.25 8.02 5.45
C PRO A 96 -6.14 8.49 6.40
N LEU A 97 -5.53 9.64 6.10
CA LEU A 97 -4.57 10.33 6.96
C LEU A 97 -5.03 11.76 7.25
N VAL A 98 -4.84 12.22 8.48
CA VAL A 98 -5.09 13.59 8.91
C VAL A 98 -3.76 14.28 9.16
N ILE A 99 -3.30 15.08 8.22
CA ILE A 99 -2.05 15.83 8.33
C ILE A 99 -2.32 17.15 9.04
N ILE A 100 -1.73 17.37 10.21
CA ILE A 100 -1.87 18.57 11.01
C ILE A 100 -0.50 19.24 11.11
N SER A 101 -0.27 20.27 10.31
CA SER A 101 0.96 21.06 10.37
C SER A 101 0.76 22.33 11.19
N ALA A 102 1.59 22.51 12.21
CA ALA A 102 1.69 23.82 12.83
C ALA A 102 2.38 24.81 11.86
N ASP A 103 1.94 26.05 11.87
CA ASP A 103 2.50 27.09 11.00
C ASP A 103 2.88 28.34 11.82
N ARG A 104 3.65 29.22 11.20
CA ARG A 104 3.88 30.57 11.70
C ARG A 104 2.68 31.47 11.39
N PRO A 105 2.42 32.52 12.19
CA PRO A 105 1.45 33.54 11.82
C PRO A 105 1.74 34.14 10.45
N SER A 106 0.72 34.52 9.70
CA SER A 106 0.85 34.98 8.32
C SER A 106 1.78 36.20 8.16
N HIS A 107 1.87 37.06 9.18
CA HIS A 107 2.73 38.24 9.15
C HIS A 107 4.23 37.91 9.26
N LEU A 108 4.60 36.68 9.62
CA LEU A 108 5.98 36.19 9.69
C LEU A 108 6.38 35.39 8.43
N ILE A 109 5.46 35.15 7.50
CA ILE A 109 5.77 34.41 6.27
C ILE A 109 6.41 35.36 5.24
N ASP A 110 7.45 34.91 4.55
CA ASP A 110 8.19 35.64 3.49
C ASP A 110 8.91 36.92 3.94
N ILE A 111 9.15 37.09 5.24
CA ILE A 111 9.94 38.22 5.77
C ILE A 111 11.37 37.84 6.20
N GLY A 112 11.75 36.57 5.99
CA GLY A 112 13.06 36.04 6.39
C GLY A 112 13.11 35.49 7.82
N ASP A 113 11.95 35.25 8.47
CA ASP A 113 11.91 34.61 9.77
C ASP A 113 12.25 33.10 9.65
N GLY A 114 12.81 32.52 10.73
CA GLY A 114 13.26 31.13 10.73
C GLY A 114 12.12 30.12 10.69
N GLN A 115 12.33 28.97 10.02
CA GLN A 115 11.37 27.87 9.89
C GLN A 115 10.00 28.31 9.31
N THR A 116 10.02 29.17 8.31
CA THR A 116 8.83 29.59 7.56
C THR A 116 8.91 29.14 6.12
N ILE A 117 7.80 28.66 5.61
CA ILE A 117 7.55 28.40 4.18
C ILE A 117 6.08 28.69 3.90
N ARG A 118 5.69 28.73 2.62
CA ARG A 118 4.28 28.83 2.23
C ARG A 118 3.60 27.47 2.38
N GLN A 119 2.92 27.22 3.53
CA GLN A 119 2.31 25.92 3.87
C GLN A 119 0.88 25.79 3.33
N GLU A 120 0.17 26.89 3.11
CA GLU A 120 -1.20 26.85 2.61
C GLU A 120 -1.30 26.11 1.28
N ASN A 121 -2.17 25.11 1.21
CA ASN A 121 -2.44 24.29 0.01
C ASN A 121 -1.23 23.52 -0.55
N ILE A 122 -0.15 23.34 0.22
CA ILE A 122 1.09 22.74 -0.26
C ILE A 122 0.91 21.30 -0.79
N PHE A 123 -0.07 20.57 -0.29
CA PHE A 123 -0.40 19.21 -0.70
C PHE A 123 -1.61 19.11 -1.64
N GLN A 124 -2.12 20.22 -2.17
CA GLN A 124 -3.41 20.28 -2.88
C GLN A 124 -3.60 19.23 -3.99
N ASN A 125 -2.51 18.78 -4.63
CA ASN A 125 -2.57 17.79 -5.70
C ASN A 125 -2.80 16.35 -5.21
N HIS A 126 -2.57 16.07 -3.90
CA HIS A 126 -2.59 14.72 -3.35
C HIS A 126 -3.34 14.63 -2.01
N ILE A 127 -4.34 15.47 -1.82
CA ILE A 127 -5.24 15.44 -0.67
C ILE A 127 -6.69 15.66 -1.12
N LEU A 128 -7.63 15.29 -0.28
CA LEU A 128 -9.05 15.53 -0.52
C LEU A 128 -9.44 17.00 -0.24
N TYR A 129 -8.82 17.59 0.79
CA TYR A 129 -9.12 18.95 1.21
C TYR A 129 -7.98 19.56 2.03
N SER A 130 -7.76 20.87 1.88
CA SER A 130 -6.85 21.67 2.70
C SER A 130 -7.66 22.65 3.57
N ALA A 131 -7.64 22.44 4.89
CA ALA A 131 -8.22 23.34 5.88
C ALA A 131 -7.16 24.33 6.36
N ASN A 132 -7.03 25.47 5.70
CA ASN A 132 -6.14 26.55 6.15
C ASN A 132 -6.85 27.36 7.22
N LEU A 133 -6.48 27.15 8.49
CA LEU A 133 -7.12 27.76 9.64
C LEU A 133 -6.51 29.12 9.96
N LYS A 134 -7.20 29.90 10.81
CA LYS A 134 -6.74 31.22 11.28
C LYS A 134 -6.99 31.36 12.76
N GLU A 135 -6.07 31.98 13.50
CA GLU A 135 -6.36 32.40 14.88
C GLU A 135 -7.52 33.41 14.88
N ASN A 136 -8.36 33.34 15.90
CA ASN A 136 -9.53 34.22 16.11
C ASN A 136 -10.61 34.15 14.99
N ASP A 137 -10.76 33.01 14.29
CA ASP A 137 -11.78 32.78 13.26
C ASP A 137 -12.54 31.47 13.52
N SER A 138 -13.10 31.34 14.73
CA SER A 138 -13.64 30.08 15.26
C SER A 138 -14.73 29.48 14.37
N ASP A 139 -15.69 30.29 13.88
CA ASP A 139 -16.82 29.81 13.08
C ASP A 139 -16.34 29.26 11.73
N ASN A 140 -15.46 29.98 11.03
CA ASN A 140 -14.93 29.54 9.73
C ASN A 140 -13.99 28.34 9.88
N ASN A 141 -13.20 28.30 10.95
CA ASN A 141 -12.37 27.13 11.27
C ASN A 141 -13.23 25.89 11.50
N SER A 142 -14.32 25.99 12.24
CA SER A 142 -15.26 24.88 12.47
C SER A 142 -15.91 24.38 11.19
N LEU A 143 -16.27 25.28 10.26
CA LEU A 143 -16.79 24.90 8.94
C LEU A 143 -15.73 24.16 8.09
N LYS A 144 -14.50 24.66 8.03
CA LYS A 144 -13.41 24.02 7.29
C LYS A 144 -13.06 22.64 7.84
N LEU A 145 -13.01 22.49 9.17
CA LEU A 145 -12.78 21.21 9.82
C LEU A 145 -13.93 20.23 9.57
N SER A 146 -15.18 20.68 9.72
CA SER A 146 -16.36 19.86 9.39
C SER A 146 -16.29 19.31 7.97
N LYS A 147 -15.96 20.15 6.99
CA LYS A 147 -15.80 19.75 5.59
C LYS A 147 -14.65 18.76 5.40
N ALA A 148 -13.48 19.03 5.99
CA ALA A 148 -12.30 18.17 5.90
C ALA A 148 -12.59 16.76 6.42
N PHE A 149 -13.13 16.66 7.63
CA PHE A 149 -13.43 15.37 8.26
C PHE A 149 -14.60 14.64 7.60
N SER A 150 -15.61 15.35 7.12
CA SER A 150 -16.68 14.73 6.33
C SER A 150 -16.15 14.07 5.06
N LEU A 151 -15.24 14.72 4.34
CA LEU A 151 -14.58 14.13 3.17
C LEU A 151 -13.70 12.93 3.56
N LEU A 152 -12.94 13.02 4.64
CA LEU A 152 -12.09 11.93 5.15
C LEU A 152 -12.90 10.65 5.39
N HIS A 153 -14.07 10.76 6.04
CA HIS A 153 -14.92 9.61 6.35
C HIS A 153 -15.68 9.07 5.13
N ASN A 154 -16.17 9.97 4.29
CA ASN A 154 -17.03 9.59 3.16
C ASN A 154 -16.24 9.05 1.97
N VAL A 155 -15.01 9.52 1.77
CA VAL A 155 -14.25 9.31 0.53
C VAL A 155 -13.00 8.46 0.73
N LYS A 156 -12.48 8.39 1.96
CA LYS A 156 -11.20 7.75 2.32
C LYS A 156 -10.00 8.31 1.53
N GLY A 157 -9.15 9.02 2.21
CA GLY A 157 -7.93 9.62 1.64
C GLY A 157 -7.37 10.68 2.57
N PRO A 158 -6.21 11.25 2.29
CA PRO A 158 -5.57 12.24 3.16
C PRO A 158 -6.25 13.60 3.10
N ILE A 159 -6.26 14.30 4.24
CA ILE A 159 -6.63 15.71 4.39
C ILE A 159 -5.52 16.48 5.07
N HIS A 160 -5.43 17.79 4.83
CA HIS A 160 -4.45 18.66 5.46
C HIS A 160 -5.12 19.75 6.27
N ILE A 161 -4.66 19.96 7.51
CA ILE A 161 -5.05 21.02 8.43
C ILE A 161 -3.81 21.86 8.70
N ASN A 162 -3.75 23.07 8.15
CA ASN A 162 -2.68 24.02 8.43
C ASN A 162 -3.11 24.98 9.53
N ALA A 163 -2.36 25.01 10.65
CA ALA A 163 -2.74 25.71 11.87
C ALA A 163 -1.65 26.70 12.33
N PRO A 164 -1.82 28.01 12.09
CA PRO A 164 -0.89 29.00 12.58
C PRO A 164 -1.00 29.18 14.09
N PHE A 165 0.15 29.26 14.77
CA PHE A 165 0.24 29.57 16.21
C PHE A 165 1.25 30.68 16.45
N ASP A 166 0.80 31.76 17.08
CA ASP A 166 1.67 32.79 17.60
C ASP A 166 2.12 32.50 19.04
N GLU A 167 3.17 33.16 19.51
CA GLU A 167 3.61 33.06 20.91
C GLU A 167 2.54 33.64 21.87
N PRO A 168 2.45 33.18 23.12
CA PRO A 168 3.19 32.08 23.73
C PRO A 168 2.60 30.70 23.39
N LEU A 169 3.43 29.65 23.26
CA LEU A 169 3.03 28.31 22.79
C LEU A 169 2.73 27.31 23.94
N TYR A 170 3.29 27.52 25.12
CA TYR A 170 3.31 26.52 26.20
C TYR A 170 2.29 26.82 27.32
N GLU A 171 1.48 27.85 27.19
CA GLU A 171 0.45 28.18 28.19
C GLU A 171 -0.67 27.13 28.19
N THR A 172 -1.11 26.79 29.41
CA THR A 172 -2.13 25.75 29.62
C THR A 172 -3.30 26.23 30.45
N VAL A 173 -4.44 25.56 30.27
CA VAL A 173 -5.68 25.72 31.02
C VAL A 173 -6.14 24.39 31.61
N LYS A 174 -7.00 24.44 32.65
CA LYS A 174 -7.50 23.21 33.31
C LYS A 174 -8.61 22.51 32.53
N LYS A 175 -9.37 23.24 31.73
CA LYS A 175 -10.52 22.72 30.97
C LYS A 175 -10.49 23.28 29.56
N MET A 176 -10.83 22.45 28.60
CA MET A 176 -11.06 22.87 27.20
C MET A 176 -12.41 23.57 27.07
N SER A 177 -12.53 24.46 26.09
CA SER A 177 -13.81 25.01 25.63
C SER A 177 -14.66 23.93 24.97
N ASP A 178 -15.97 24.15 24.93
CA ASP A 178 -16.87 23.25 24.21
C ASP A 178 -16.96 23.68 22.73
N PHE A 179 -16.85 22.70 21.82
CA PHE A 179 -16.93 22.90 20.37
C PHE A 179 -18.00 22.00 19.77
N SER A 180 -18.62 22.46 18.70
CA SER A 180 -19.57 21.67 17.93
C SER A 180 -19.20 21.69 16.44
N PHE A 181 -19.38 20.55 15.77
CA PHE A 181 -19.11 20.41 14.35
C PHE A 181 -20.31 19.80 13.64
N LYS A 182 -20.53 20.23 12.40
CA LYS A 182 -21.59 19.69 11.57
C LYS A 182 -21.05 18.51 10.76
N ILE A 183 -21.62 17.33 11.00
CA ILE A 183 -21.28 16.14 10.21
C ILE A 183 -22.14 16.13 8.94
N GLU A 184 -21.51 16.28 7.79
CA GLU A 184 -22.15 16.13 6.49
C GLU A 184 -22.21 14.65 6.12
N LYS A 185 -23.43 14.15 5.92
CA LYS A 185 -23.61 12.79 5.40
C LYS A 185 -23.32 12.78 3.89
N PRO A 186 -22.72 11.70 3.36
CA PRO A 186 -22.54 11.60 1.91
C PRO A 186 -23.89 11.53 1.21
N ASP A 187 -23.98 12.14 0.03
CA ASP A 187 -25.05 11.87 -0.92
C ASP A 187 -24.83 10.46 -1.50
N THR A 188 -25.49 9.45 -0.90
CA THR A 188 -25.22 8.03 -1.16
C THR A 188 -26.13 7.36 -2.19
N GLU A 189 -27.04 8.09 -2.84
CA GLU A 189 -27.88 7.47 -3.87
C GLU A 189 -27.16 7.44 -5.25
N THR A 190 -26.28 6.47 -5.43
CA THR A 190 -25.92 6.04 -6.78
C THR A 190 -26.90 4.97 -7.24
N ASN A 191 -27.84 5.36 -8.10
CA ASN A 191 -28.75 4.40 -8.72
C ASN A 191 -27.98 3.59 -9.78
N ILE A 192 -27.58 2.36 -9.43
CA ILE A 192 -26.88 1.44 -10.34
C ILE A 192 -27.95 0.61 -11.04
N ASP A 193 -28.01 0.70 -12.36
CA ASP A 193 -28.86 -0.20 -13.17
C ASP A 193 -28.20 -1.58 -13.33
N TYR A 194 -28.44 -2.44 -12.34
CA TYR A 194 -27.93 -3.82 -12.36
C TYR A 194 -28.51 -4.67 -13.52
N ASN A 195 -29.70 -4.35 -14.03
CA ASN A 195 -30.31 -5.11 -15.11
C ASN A 195 -29.61 -4.83 -16.44
N ASP A 196 -29.29 -3.57 -16.75
CA ASP A 196 -28.50 -3.20 -17.93
C ASP A 196 -27.12 -3.87 -17.89
N LEU A 197 -26.43 -3.79 -16.74
CA LEU A 197 -25.14 -4.43 -16.54
C LEU A 197 -25.22 -5.96 -16.73
N ALA A 198 -26.24 -6.60 -16.18
CA ALA A 198 -26.42 -8.05 -16.30
C ALA A 198 -26.76 -8.46 -17.74
N GLN A 199 -27.56 -7.68 -18.47
CA GLN A 199 -27.85 -7.95 -19.87
C GLN A 199 -26.59 -7.93 -20.75
N LEU A 200 -25.75 -6.90 -20.58
CA LEU A 200 -24.46 -6.81 -21.28
C LEU A 200 -23.53 -7.96 -20.89
N TRP A 201 -23.42 -8.25 -19.59
CA TRP A 201 -22.58 -9.33 -19.07
C TRP A 201 -23.00 -10.69 -19.62
N ASN A 202 -24.30 -11.01 -19.59
CA ASN A 202 -24.83 -12.30 -20.01
C ASN A 202 -24.71 -12.50 -21.53
N SER A 203 -24.67 -11.42 -22.34
CA SER A 203 -24.47 -11.49 -23.80
C SER A 203 -23.01 -11.66 -24.21
N ALA A 204 -22.06 -11.33 -23.35
CA ALA A 204 -20.62 -11.41 -23.66
C ALA A 204 -20.12 -12.87 -23.63
N ALA A 205 -19.26 -13.23 -24.59
CA ALA A 205 -18.70 -14.58 -24.70
C ALA A 205 -17.48 -14.81 -23.81
N LYS A 206 -16.71 -13.76 -23.50
CA LYS A 206 -15.49 -13.81 -22.68
C LYS A 206 -15.47 -12.65 -21.67
N LYS A 207 -15.44 -12.99 -20.41
CA LYS A 207 -15.48 -12.00 -19.31
C LYS A 207 -14.28 -12.18 -18.41
N MET A 208 -13.58 -11.10 -18.13
CA MET A 208 -12.42 -11.11 -17.24
C MET A 208 -12.66 -10.22 -16.05
N ILE A 209 -12.49 -10.76 -14.85
CA ILE A 209 -12.44 -10.00 -13.61
C ILE A 209 -10.97 -9.90 -13.21
N LEU A 210 -10.44 -8.67 -13.09
CA LEU A 210 -9.06 -8.43 -12.67
C LEU A 210 -9.06 -7.63 -11.38
N VAL A 211 -8.51 -8.25 -10.32
CA VAL A 211 -8.51 -7.68 -8.96
C VAL A 211 -7.15 -7.10 -8.64
N GLY A 212 -7.12 -5.81 -8.27
CA GLY A 212 -5.92 -5.14 -7.78
C GLY A 212 -5.71 -5.34 -6.28
N VAL A 213 -4.98 -4.40 -5.64
CA VAL A 213 -4.77 -4.41 -4.19
C VAL A 213 -6.12 -4.41 -3.47
N HIS A 214 -6.32 -5.35 -2.56
CA HIS A 214 -7.56 -5.50 -1.83
C HIS A 214 -7.31 -5.99 -0.40
N TYR A 215 -8.22 -5.68 0.52
CA TYR A 215 -8.21 -6.26 1.86
C TYR A 215 -8.83 -7.66 1.83
N PRO A 216 -8.42 -8.58 2.72
CA PRO A 216 -9.06 -9.88 2.85
C PRO A 216 -10.58 -9.74 3.05
N ASN A 217 -11.37 -10.43 2.22
CA ASN A 217 -12.82 -10.43 2.33
C ASN A 217 -13.42 -11.77 1.89
N ALA A 218 -13.61 -12.66 2.85
CA ALA A 218 -14.14 -14.01 2.59
C ALA A 218 -15.56 -13.98 2.00
N ALA A 219 -16.39 -13.01 2.38
CA ALA A 219 -17.75 -12.89 1.84
C ALA A 219 -17.74 -12.50 0.36
N LEU A 220 -16.84 -11.58 -0.03
CA LEU A 220 -16.62 -11.22 -1.44
C LEU A 220 -16.08 -12.42 -2.24
N GLU A 221 -15.13 -13.16 -1.67
CA GLU A 221 -14.54 -14.33 -2.32
C GLU A 221 -15.59 -15.39 -2.66
N ILE A 222 -16.54 -15.65 -1.74
CA ILE A 222 -17.67 -16.55 -1.99
C ILE A 222 -18.57 -16.04 -3.13
N LEU A 223 -18.81 -14.73 -3.22
CA LEU A 223 -19.61 -14.14 -4.30
C LEU A 223 -18.90 -14.21 -5.65
N LEU A 224 -17.60 -13.96 -5.68
CA LEU A 224 -16.78 -14.10 -6.88
C LEU A 224 -16.70 -15.56 -7.35
N ASP A 225 -16.58 -16.51 -6.43
CA ASP A 225 -16.60 -17.95 -6.74
C ASP A 225 -17.92 -18.35 -7.43
N LYS A 226 -19.06 -17.83 -6.94
CA LYS A 226 -20.36 -18.02 -7.59
C LYS A 226 -20.40 -17.42 -9.01
N VAL A 227 -19.89 -16.20 -9.18
CA VAL A 227 -19.84 -15.58 -10.53
C VAL A 227 -18.92 -16.38 -11.47
N ALA A 228 -17.85 -16.98 -10.93
CA ALA A 228 -16.94 -17.86 -11.67
C ALA A 228 -17.53 -19.26 -11.97
N ASP A 229 -18.76 -19.59 -11.54
CA ASP A 229 -19.50 -20.77 -12.02
C ASP A 229 -19.92 -20.61 -13.51
N ASP A 230 -19.97 -19.39 -14.04
CA ASP A 230 -20.11 -19.15 -15.48
C ASP A 230 -18.79 -19.48 -16.19
N PRO A 231 -18.74 -20.50 -17.09
CA PRO A 231 -17.51 -20.94 -17.75
C PRO A 231 -16.92 -19.91 -18.72
N SER A 232 -17.62 -18.81 -18.97
CA SER A 232 -17.13 -17.67 -19.75
C SER A 232 -16.45 -16.59 -18.88
N VAL A 233 -16.36 -16.78 -17.57
CA VAL A 233 -15.73 -15.84 -16.61
C VAL A 233 -14.36 -16.35 -16.18
N LEU A 234 -13.35 -15.50 -16.31
CA LEU A 234 -12.00 -15.72 -15.81
C LEU A 234 -11.67 -14.70 -14.72
N VAL A 235 -11.30 -15.17 -13.54
CA VAL A 235 -10.90 -14.29 -12.41
C VAL A 235 -9.39 -14.32 -12.26
N LEU A 236 -8.77 -13.14 -12.38
CA LEU A 236 -7.33 -12.90 -12.20
C LEU A 236 -7.09 -12.10 -10.91
N THR A 237 -6.19 -12.59 -10.07
CA THR A 237 -5.79 -11.93 -8.83
C THR A 237 -4.28 -11.76 -8.77
N GLU A 238 -3.81 -10.79 -8.01
CA GLU A 238 -2.39 -10.62 -7.69
C GLU A 238 -2.11 -11.01 -6.24
N THR A 239 -0.84 -11.12 -5.86
CA THR A 239 -0.41 -11.43 -4.49
C THR A 239 -1.06 -10.49 -3.46
N THR A 240 -1.22 -9.21 -3.82
CA THR A 240 -1.82 -8.17 -2.97
C THR A 240 -3.35 -8.09 -3.04
N SER A 241 -4.00 -8.95 -3.81
CA SER A 241 -5.46 -8.97 -3.89
C SER A 241 -6.11 -9.63 -2.66
N ASN A 242 -5.37 -10.43 -1.91
CA ASN A 242 -5.84 -11.15 -0.71
C ASN A 242 -7.13 -11.96 -0.93
N LEU A 243 -7.29 -12.52 -2.13
CA LEU A 243 -8.37 -13.42 -2.53
C LEU A 243 -7.73 -14.72 -3.03
N ASN A 244 -7.98 -15.82 -2.33
CA ASN A 244 -7.18 -17.06 -2.44
C ASN A 244 -7.97 -18.27 -2.96
N ASN A 245 -9.07 -18.08 -3.69
CA ASN A 245 -9.85 -19.17 -4.24
C ASN A 245 -9.04 -19.97 -5.29
N LYS A 246 -9.16 -21.29 -5.26
CA LYS A 246 -8.42 -22.21 -6.16
C LYS A 246 -8.75 -22.03 -7.64
N ARG A 247 -9.94 -21.50 -7.96
CA ARG A 247 -10.34 -21.19 -9.34
C ARG A 247 -9.65 -19.95 -9.88
N PHE A 248 -9.24 -19.02 -9.03
CA PHE A 248 -8.64 -17.77 -9.48
C PHE A 248 -7.21 -18.00 -9.98
N ILE A 249 -6.82 -17.23 -10.97
CA ILE A 249 -5.46 -17.24 -11.48
C ILE A 249 -4.68 -16.15 -10.76
N ASN A 250 -3.76 -16.55 -9.90
CA ASN A 250 -2.98 -15.66 -9.03
C ASN A 250 -1.54 -15.40 -9.49
N SER A 251 -1.05 -16.13 -10.50
CA SER A 251 0.28 -15.97 -11.08
C SER A 251 0.17 -15.43 -12.50
N ILE A 252 -0.40 -14.21 -12.66
CA ILE A 252 -0.74 -13.63 -13.96
C ILE A 252 0.46 -13.57 -14.89
N ASP A 253 1.63 -13.13 -14.39
CA ASP A 253 2.83 -12.98 -15.22
C ASP A 253 3.30 -14.35 -15.76
N ASN A 254 3.23 -15.41 -14.96
CA ASN A 254 3.56 -16.77 -15.43
C ASN A 254 2.63 -17.25 -16.55
N LEU A 255 1.35 -16.88 -16.48
CA LEU A 255 0.38 -17.22 -17.50
C LEU A 255 0.70 -16.53 -18.84
N ILE A 256 1.08 -15.26 -18.82
CA ILE A 256 1.13 -14.42 -20.02
C ILE A 256 2.52 -14.19 -20.59
N PHE A 257 3.60 -14.61 -19.92
CA PHE A 257 4.99 -14.33 -20.36
C PHE A 257 5.28 -14.79 -21.80
N ASN A 258 4.73 -15.92 -22.21
CA ASN A 258 5.13 -16.61 -23.44
C ASN A 258 3.97 -16.91 -24.38
N LEU A 259 2.83 -16.24 -24.23
CA LEU A 259 1.69 -16.40 -25.12
C LEU A 259 2.02 -15.95 -26.55
N THR A 260 1.53 -16.69 -27.54
CA THR A 260 1.55 -16.27 -28.95
C THR A 260 0.50 -15.19 -29.22
N LYS A 261 0.53 -14.59 -30.39
CA LYS A 261 -0.50 -13.60 -30.80
C LYS A 261 -1.90 -14.21 -30.81
N GLU A 262 -2.02 -15.44 -31.29
CA GLU A 262 -3.28 -16.20 -31.36
C GLU A 262 -3.81 -16.50 -29.96
N GLU A 263 -2.92 -16.84 -29.01
CA GLU A 263 -3.28 -17.06 -27.61
C GLU A 263 -3.69 -15.76 -26.93
N PHE A 264 -3.01 -14.65 -27.17
CA PHE A 264 -3.44 -13.34 -26.69
C PHE A 264 -4.82 -12.96 -27.23
N THR A 265 -5.09 -13.15 -28.51
CA THR A 265 -6.43 -12.93 -29.11
C THR A 265 -7.49 -13.84 -28.46
N SER A 266 -7.12 -15.08 -28.16
CA SER A 266 -8.02 -16.01 -27.45
C SER A 266 -8.28 -15.61 -26.00
N LEU A 267 -7.30 -14.99 -25.31
CA LEU A 267 -7.42 -14.51 -23.93
C LEU A 267 -8.16 -13.16 -23.84
N GLN A 268 -8.13 -12.35 -24.89
CA GLN A 268 -8.79 -11.05 -24.94
C GLN A 268 -10.24 -11.14 -24.49
N PRO A 269 -10.65 -10.41 -23.45
CA PRO A 269 -12.03 -10.42 -22.98
C PRO A 269 -12.92 -9.48 -23.81
N ASP A 270 -14.21 -9.77 -23.88
CA ASP A 270 -15.22 -8.83 -24.37
C ASP A 270 -15.52 -7.78 -23.27
N ILE A 271 -15.68 -8.24 -22.03
CA ILE A 271 -15.87 -7.38 -20.85
C ILE A 271 -14.71 -7.59 -19.87
N LEU A 272 -14.03 -6.50 -19.52
CA LEU A 272 -13.10 -6.41 -18.42
C LEU A 272 -13.78 -5.71 -17.24
N LEU A 273 -13.93 -6.40 -16.11
CA LEU A 273 -14.39 -5.82 -14.86
C LEU A 273 -13.21 -5.74 -13.90
N THR A 274 -12.94 -4.54 -13.37
CA THR A 274 -11.83 -4.31 -12.44
C THR A 274 -12.31 -3.71 -11.13
N PHE A 275 -11.63 -4.03 -10.04
CA PHE A 275 -11.81 -3.39 -8.74
C PHE A 275 -10.56 -3.54 -7.87
N GLY A 276 -10.56 -2.87 -6.71
CA GLY A 276 -9.40 -2.77 -5.85
C GLY A 276 -8.39 -1.71 -6.31
N GLY A 277 -7.22 -1.70 -5.67
CA GLY A 277 -6.15 -0.74 -5.95
C GLY A 277 -5.35 -1.03 -7.23
N LEU A 278 -4.19 -0.39 -7.34
CA LEU A 278 -3.39 -0.44 -8.56
C LEU A 278 -2.77 -1.82 -8.80
N ILE A 279 -2.83 -2.27 -10.05
CA ILE A 279 -2.26 -3.54 -10.52
C ILE A 279 -0.72 -3.47 -10.54
N VAL A 280 -0.05 -4.53 -10.07
CA VAL A 280 1.42 -4.67 -10.08
C VAL A 280 1.92 -5.04 -11.46
N SER A 281 1.33 -6.05 -12.10
CA SER A 281 1.79 -6.62 -13.37
C SER A 281 1.80 -5.60 -14.51
N LYS A 282 2.99 -5.26 -15.00
CA LYS A 282 3.13 -4.46 -16.23
C LYS A 282 2.73 -5.26 -17.48
N LYS A 283 2.80 -6.60 -17.42
CA LYS A 283 2.49 -7.49 -18.55
C LYS A 283 0.99 -7.51 -18.82
N ILE A 284 0.16 -7.69 -17.78
CA ILE A 284 -1.30 -7.66 -17.96
C ILE A 284 -1.78 -6.29 -18.42
N LYS A 285 -1.18 -5.19 -17.91
CA LYS A 285 -1.51 -3.83 -18.38
C LYS A 285 -1.19 -3.64 -19.85
N LYS A 286 -0.03 -4.13 -20.31
CA LYS A 286 0.34 -4.08 -21.73
C LYS A 286 -0.60 -4.94 -22.57
N PHE A 287 -0.88 -6.17 -22.14
CA PHE A 287 -1.80 -7.08 -22.85
C PHE A 287 -3.18 -6.42 -23.04
N LEU A 288 -3.79 -5.89 -21.98
CA LEU A 288 -5.13 -5.29 -22.05
C LEU A 288 -5.17 -3.94 -22.79
N ARG A 289 -4.02 -3.31 -23.08
CA ARG A 289 -3.92 -2.15 -23.99
C ARG A 289 -3.74 -2.59 -25.45
N ASP A 290 -2.92 -3.61 -25.70
CA ASP A 290 -2.66 -4.13 -27.04
C ASP A 290 -3.84 -4.95 -27.59
N TYR A 291 -4.59 -5.61 -26.70
CA TYR A 291 -5.77 -6.45 -26.97
C TYR A 291 -6.93 -5.91 -26.11
N SER A 292 -7.41 -4.74 -26.47
CA SER A 292 -8.42 -4.01 -25.69
C SER A 292 -9.74 -4.77 -25.58
N PRO A 293 -10.37 -4.82 -24.40
CA PRO A 293 -11.75 -5.30 -24.27
C PRO A 293 -12.72 -4.37 -25.00
N LEU A 294 -13.92 -4.85 -25.32
CA LEU A 294 -15.00 -4.01 -25.86
C LEU A 294 -15.57 -3.09 -24.79
N GLU A 295 -15.64 -3.58 -23.56
CA GLU A 295 -16.14 -2.86 -22.39
C GLU A 295 -15.14 -2.97 -21.23
N HIS A 296 -14.88 -1.87 -20.54
CA HIS A 296 -14.13 -1.86 -19.26
C HIS A 296 -14.98 -1.21 -18.19
N TRP A 297 -15.35 -1.98 -17.17
CA TRP A 297 -16.07 -1.52 -15.99
C TRP A 297 -15.14 -1.47 -14.79
N HIS A 298 -15.15 -0.37 -14.05
CA HIS A 298 -14.38 -0.26 -12.82
C HIS A 298 -15.30 0.01 -11.63
N ILE A 299 -15.21 -0.83 -10.59
CA ILE A 299 -15.95 -0.69 -9.35
C ILE A 299 -15.07 0.01 -8.32
N ASN A 300 -15.47 1.21 -7.91
CA ASN A 300 -14.84 1.95 -6.82
C ASN A 300 -15.76 3.09 -6.39
N GLU A 301 -15.85 3.37 -5.09
CA GLU A 301 -16.72 4.42 -4.54
C GLU A 301 -16.29 5.83 -4.97
N LEU A 302 -14.97 6.06 -5.13
CA LEU A 302 -14.40 7.39 -5.36
C LEU A 302 -14.09 7.69 -6.82
N ARG A 303 -13.29 6.83 -7.48
CA ARG A 303 -12.66 7.14 -8.77
C ARG A 303 -12.40 5.90 -9.60
N ALA A 304 -12.32 6.10 -10.92
CA ALA A 304 -11.90 5.08 -11.86
C ALA A 304 -10.77 5.62 -12.74
N PHE A 305 -9.64 4.92 -12.75
CA PHE A 305 -8.54 5.22 -13.65
C PHE A 305 -8.70 4.45 -14.96
N ASP A 306 -8.63 5.14 -16.08
CA ASP A 306 -8.64 4.49 -17.40
C ASP A 306 -7.26 3.87 -17.73
N THR A 307 -6.85 2.91 -16.92
CA THR A 307 -5.55 2.24 -17.02
C THR A 307 -5.35 1.55 -18.37
N TYR A 308 -6.44 1.11 -19.00
CA TYR A 308 -6.42 0.33 -20.24
C TYR A 308 -6.88 1.13 -21.47
N GLN A 309 -7.21 2.42 -21.30
CA GLN A 309 -7.63 3.37 -22.35
C GLN A 309 -8.96 3.00 -23.03
N VAL A 310 -9.83 2.31 -22.32
CA VAL A 310 -11.15 1.85 -22.79
C VAL A 310 -12.19 1.81 -21.67
N LEU A 311 -12.04 2.63 -20.63
CA LEU A 311 -12.99 2.70 -19.53
C LEU A 311 -14.36 3.17 -20.04
N SER A 312 -15.35 2.29 -19.96
CA SER A 312 -16.72 2.58 -20.39
C SER A 312 -17.69 2.86 -19.24
N LYS A 313 -17.48 2.25 -18.07
CA LYS A 313 -18.36 2.45 -16.91
C LYS A 313 -17.57 2.58 -15.59
N HIS A 314 -17.83 3.66 -14.84
CA HIS A 314 -17.44 3.79 -13.43
C HIS A 314 -18.64 3.43 -12.56
N ILE A 315 -18.58 2.30 -11.87
CA ILE A 315 -19.64 1.80 -10.98
C ILE A 315 -19.31 2.24 -9.56
N LYS A 316 -19.98 3.30 -9.10
CA LYS A 316 -19.72 3.95 -7.80
C LYS A 316 -20.34 3.17 -6.65
N THR A 317 -19.67 2.12 -6.19
CA THR A 317 -20.03 1.32 -5.02
C THR A 317 -18.80 0.52 -4.55
N ASP A 318 -18.87 -0.09 -3.38
CA ASP A 318 -17.89 -1.08 -2.95
C ASP A 318 -18.09 -2.43 -3.68
N SER A 319 -17.01 -3.20 -3.77
CA SER A 319 -17.02 -4.46 -4.51
C SER A 319 -17.97 -5.52 -3.93
N TYR A 320 -18.06 -5.61 -2.58
CA TYR A 320 -18.95 -6.57 -1.93
C TYR A 320 -20.43 -6.27 -2.23
N SER A 321 -20.86 -5.02 -2.07
CA SER A 321 -22.23 -4.56 -2.35
C SER A 321 -22.57 -4.78 -3.82
N PHE A 322 -21.65 -4.51 -4.74
CA PHE A 322 -21.84 -4.79 -6.15
C PHE A 322 -22.11 -6.28 -6.39
N PHE A 323 -21.21 -7.17 -6.00
CA PHE A 323 -21.35 -8.60 -6.27
C PHE A 323 -22.51 -9.24 -5.52
N LYS A 324 -22.88 -8.74 -4.33
CA LYS A 324 -24.07 -9.19 -3.57
C LYS A 324 -25.38 -9.03 -4.35
N ASN A 325 -25.49 -8.01 -5.19
CA ASN A 325 -26.64 -7.78 -6.04
C ASN A 325 -26.48 -8.42 -7.42
N PHE A 326 -25.32 -8.24 -8.03
CA PHE A 326 -25.03 -8.60 -9.40
C PHE A 326 -25.05 -10.12 -9.64
N HIS A 327 -24.48 -10.95 -8.75
CA HIS A 327 -24.43 -12.40 -8.94
C HIS A 327 -25.81 -13.07 -9.11
N LYS A 328 -26.88 -12.45 -8.63
CA LYS A 328 -28.26 -12.96 -8.74
C LYS A 328 -28.83 -12.82 -10.15
N LEU A 329 -28.23 -11.98 -10.96
CA LEU A 329 -28.66 -11.65 -12.32
C LEU A 329 -27.78 -12.28 -13.41
N VAL A 330 -26.70 -12.96 -12.99
CA VAL A 330 -25.78 -13.67 -13.91
C VAL A 330 -26.45 -14.92 -14.46
N ASP A 331 -26.36 -15.13 -15.78
CA ASP A 331 -26.83 -16.38 -16.42
C ASP A 331 -25.66 -17.39 -16.49
N TYR A 332 -25.77 -18.45 -15.72
CA TYR A 332 -24.78 -19.54 -15.64
C TYR A 332 -24.91 -20.61 -16.76
N LYS A 333 -25.83 -20.43 -17.72
CA LYS A 333 -26.08 -21.39 -18.79
C LYS A 333 -25.17 -21.21 -20.00
N ASN A 334 -24.24 -20.26 -19.96
CA ASN A 334 -23.31 -20.02 -21.04
C ASN A 334 -22.45 -21.25 -21.34
N LYS A 335 -22.39 -21.64 -22.63
CA LYS A 335 -21.45 -22.65 -23.09
C LYS A 335 -20.17 -21.97 -23.54
N SER A 336 -19.10 -22.08 -22.77
CA SER A 336 -17.80 -21.51 -23.06
C SER A 336 -16.69 -22.45 -22.59
N ASN A 337 -15.55 -22.40 -23.23
CA ASN A 337 -14.31 -23.04 -22.78
C ASN A 337 -13.27 -22.03 -22.27
N TYR A 338 -13.67 -20.77 -22.07
CA TYR A 338 -12.74 -19.70 -21.73
C TYR A 338 -12.04 -19.94 -20.40
N GLU A 339 -12.80 -20.18 -19.32
CA GLU A 339 -12.23 -20.47 -18.00
C GLU A 339 -11.42 -21.77 -18.01
N SER A 340 -11.99 -22.87 -18.53
CA SER A 340 -11.33 -24.18 -18.50
C SER A 340 -10.02 -24.21 -19.31
N LYS A 341 -9.97 -23.51 -20.45
CA LYS A 341 -8.77 -23.37 -21.26
C LYS A 341 -7.64 -22.70 -20.46
N TRP A 342 -7.91 -21.55 -19.84
CA TRP A 342 -6.88 -20.79 -19.14
C TRP A 342 -6.50 -21.39 -17.79
N THR A 343 -7.42 -22.06 -17.11
CA THR A 343 -7.12 -22.88 -15.93
C THR A 343 -6.23 -24.07 -16.28
N HIS A 344 -6.47 -24.73 -17.42
CA HIS A 344 -5.57 -25.78 -17.92
C HIS A 344 -4.17 -25.24 -18.21
N TYR A 345 -4.08 -24.07 -18.89
CA TYR A 345 -2.81 -23.40 -19.18
C TYR A 345 -2.07 -23.01 -17.89
N LYS A 346 -2.77 -22.48 -16.87
CA LYS A 346 -2.22 -22.23 -15.53
C LYS A 346 -1.59 -23.49 -14.93
N LYS A 347 -2.26 -24.66 -15.02
CA LYS A 347 -1.73 -25.91 -14.50
C LYS A 347 -0.43 -26.34 -15.21
N GLN A 348 -0.36 -26.16 -16.53
CA GLN A 348 0.84 -26.47 -17.31
C GLN A 348 2.02 -25.54 -16.93
N THR A 349 1.80 -24.23 -16.90
CA THR A 349 2.84 -23.26 -16.53
C THR A 349 3.32 -23.47 -15.10
N ARG A 350 2.42 -23.83 -14.17
CA ARG A 350 2.77 -24.17 -12.80
C ARG A 350 3.64 -25.43 -12.72
N ALA A 351 3.35 -26.45 -13.49
CA ALA A 351 4.19 -27.67 -13.53
C ALA A 351 5.60 -27.33 -14.00
N LYS A 352 5.74 -26.49 -15.05
CA LYS A 352 7.03 -25.99 -15.53
C LYS A 352 7.75 -25.13 -14.50
N HIS A 353 7.02 -24.22 -13.82
CA HIS A 353 7.53 -23.42 -12.69
C HIS A 353 8.14 -24.33 -11.62
N ASN A 354 7.34 -25.28 -11.09
CA ASN A 354 7.79 -26.19 -10.04
C ASN A 354 9.00 -27.05 -10.45
N HIS A 355 9.08 -27.45 -11.71
CA HIS A 355 10.22 -28.20 -12.23
C HIS A 355 11.48 -27.33 -12.25
N TYR A 356 11.40 -26.10 -12.80
CA TYR A 356 12.56 -25.21 -12.89
C TYR A 356 13.07 -24.79 -11.51
N ILE A 357 12.18 -24.41 -10.60
CA ILE A 357 12.57 -23.94 -9.25
C ILE A 357 13.36 -24.97 -8.45
N LYS A 358 13.08 -26.28 -8.65
CA LYS A 358 13.85 -27.35 -7.98
C LYS A 358 15.34 -27.31 -8.32
N THR A 359 15.68 -27.00 -9.56
CA THR A 359 17.06 -27.02 -10.08
C THR A 359 17.62 -25.61 -10.30
N ALA A 360 16.86 -24.56 -10.00
CA ALA A 360 17.30 -23.18 -10.15
C ALA A 360 18.54 -22.91 -9.30
N PRO A 361 19.57 -22.24 -9.85
CA PRO A 361 20.74 -21.85 -9.08
C PRO A 361 20.38 -20.83 -8.01
N TYR A 362 21.25 -20.69 -7.01
CA TYR A 362 21.11 -19.68 -5.96
C TYR A 362 21.03 -18.28 -6.58
N SER A 363 19.96 -17.58 -6.30
CA SER A 363 19.57 -16.31 -6.93
C SER A 363 18.36 -15.72 -6.20
N ASP A 364 17.97 -14.48 -6.49
CA ASP A 364 16.74 -13.87 -5.98
C ASP A 364 15.53 -14.80 -6.17
N LEU A 365 15.39 -15.42 -7.36
CA LEU A 365 14.29 -16.33 -7.65
C LEU A 365 14.27 -17.55 -6.71
N LYS A 366 15.44 -18.15 -6.43
CA LYS A 366 15.56 -19.30 -5.53
C LYS A 366 15.33 -18.91 -4.07
N VAL A 367 15.81 -17.74 -3.67
CA VAL A 367 15.57 -17.17 -2.34
C VAL A 367 14.08 -16.97 -2.10
N PHE A 368 13.33 -16.42 -3.06
CA PHE A 368 11.88 -16.28 -2.94
C PHE A 368 11.15 -17.61 -2.74
N ASP A 369 11.55 -18.67 -3.44
CA ASP A 369 10.98 -20.02 -3.26
C ASP A 369 11.11 -20.52 -1.82
N LEU A 370 12.25 -20.27 -1.18
CA LEU A 370 12.48 -20.70 0.21
C LEU A 370 11.80 -19.79 1.22
N VAL A 371 11.98 -18.48 1.07
CA VAL A 371 11.45 -17.48 2.01
C VAL A 371 9.94 -17.57 2.11
N LEU A 372 9.22 -17.65 0.98
CA LEU A 372 7.75 -17.67 1.00
C LEU A 372 7.16 -18.92 1.65
N LYS A 373 7.90 -20.03 1.68
CA LYS A 373 7.45 -21.30 2.28
C LYS A 373 7.58 -21.35 3.80
N VAL A 374 8.44 -20.51 4.37
CA VAL A 374 8.73 -20.53 5.81
C VAL A 374 8.04 -19.43 6.59
N ILE A 375 7.37 -18.49 5.93
CA ILE A 375 6.54 -17.48 6.60
C ILE A 375 5.45 -18.19 7.39
N PRO A 376 5.33 -17.94 8.71
CA PRO A 376 4.34 -18.62 9.54
C PRO A 376 2.90 -18.35 9.10
N ASP A 377 2.03 -19.33 9.29
CA ASP A 377 0.60 -19.20 9.02
C ASP A 377 -0.01 -18.01 9.79
N PHE A 378 -0.99 -17.37 9.18
CA PHE A 378 -1.73 -16.24 9.73
C PHE A 378 -0.90 -14.98 10.00
N SER A 379 0.31 -14.90 9.44
CA SER A 379 1.16 -13.72 9.49
C SER A 379 0.69 -12.64 8.51
N GLU A 380 1.02 -11.40 8.83
CA GLU A 380 0.97 -10.30 7.87
C GLU A 380 2.31 -10.19 7.13
N VAL A 381 2.23 -9.92 5.84
CA VAL A 381 3.39 -9.79 4.97
C VAL A 381 3.37 -8.45 4.26
N GLN A 382 4.43 -7.69 4.41
CA GLN A 382 4.68 -6.50 3.61
C GLN A 382 5.78 -6.79 2.59
N PHE A 383 5.53 -6.49 1.32
CA PHE A 383 6.56 -6.49 0.29
C PHE A 383 6.97 -5.06 -0.05
N SER A 384 8.28 -4.81 -0.17
CA SER A 384 8.74 -3.57 -0.77
C SER A 384 8.51 -3.58 -2.29
N ASN A 385 8.61 -2.43 -2.89
CA ASN A 385 8.47 -2.26 -4.34
C ASN A 385 9.69 -2.76 -5.14
N SER A 386 9.76 -2.43 -6.42
CA SER A 386 10.81 -2.79 -7.36
C SER A 386 10.82 -4.27 -7.71
N ALA A 387 11.96 -4.98 -7.58
CA ALA A 387 12.09 -6.39 -7.90
C ALA A 387 11.28 -7.28 -6.93
N ILE A 388 11.25 -6.92 -5.66
CA ILE A 388 10.65 -7.71 -4.57
C ILE A 388 9.19 -8.06 -4.85
N ILE A 389 8.33 -7.08 -5.05
CA ILE A 389 6.91 -7.35 -5.34
C ILE A 389 6.71 -8.08 -6.68
N ARG A 390 7.63 -7.95 -7.64
CA ARG A 390 7.52 -8.67 -8.92
C ARG A 390 7.90 -10.14 -8.79
N TYR A 391 8.92 -10.47 -8.00
CA TYR A 391 9.26 -11.86 -7.71
C TYR A 391 8.12 -12.55 -6.94
N SER A 392 7.47 -11.88 -5.98
CA SER A 392 6.36 -12.48 -5.24
C SER A 392 5.19 -12.88 -6.15
N GLN A 393 4.95 -12.15 -7.27
CA GLN A 393 3.90 -12.48 -8.24
C GLN A 393 4.16 -13.77 -9.03
N LEU A 394 5.36 -14.33 -8.98
CA LEU A 394 5.71 -15.57 -9.68
C LEU A 394 5.35 -16.83 -8.88
N PHE A 395 5.00 -16.67 -7.60
CA PHE A 395 4.73 -17.76 -6.66
C PHE A 395 3.27 -17.73 -6.18
N GLU A 396 2.76 -18.88 -5.79
CA GLU A 396 1.51 -18.95 -5.04
C GLU A 396 1.81 -18.70 -3.56
N MET A 397 1.08 -17.76 -3.00
CA MET A 397 1.17 -17.45 -1.57
C MET A 397 0.39 -18.46 -0.74
N ASN A 398 0.86 -18.71 0.48
CA ASN A 398 0.07 -19.40 1.48
C ASN A 398 -1.23 -18.62 1.75
N SER A 399 -2.36 -19.26 1.62
CA SER A 399 -3.69 -18.64 1.71
C SER A 399 -4.06 -18.10 3.09
N THR A 400 -3.27 -18.42 4.13
CA THR A 400 -3.45 -17.89 5.49
C THR A 400 -2.80 -16.51 5.67
N LEU A 401 -1.92 -16.11 4.74
CA LEU A 401 -1.19 -14.85 4.82
C LEU A 401 -2.05 -13.68 4.33
N THR A 402 -1.87 -12.53 4.98
CA THR A 402 -2.41 -11.25 4.52
C THR A 402 -1.28 -10.41 3.94
N VAL A 403 -1.39 -10.02 2.68
CA VAL A 403 -0.26 -9.43 1.92
C VAL A 403 -0.54 -7.99 1.53
N PHE A 404 0.42 -7.10 1.82
CA PHE A 404 0.36 -5.69 1.45
C PHE A 404 1.65 -5.21 0.76
N CYS A 405 1.55 -4.09 0.08
CA CYS A 405 2.65 -3.36 -0.54
C CYS A 405 2.20 -1.92 -0.81
N ASN A 406 3.08 -0.93 -0.68
CA ASN A 406 2.79 0.47 -1.00
C ASN A 406 2.67 0.63 -2.52
N ARG A 407 1.46 0.48 -3.06
CA ARG A 407 1.21 0.45 -4.52
C ARG A 407 0.61 1.72 -5.08
N GLY A 408 0.28 2.70 -4.26
CA GLY A 408 -0.25 3.99 -4.72
C GLY A 408 0.73 4.72 -5.63
N THR A 409 1.93 4.96 -5.15
CA THR A 409 3.03 5.58 -5.91
C THR A 409 4.11 4.59 -6.33
N SER A 410 4.16 3.45 -5.65
CA SER A 410 5.16 2.39 -5.87
C SER A 410 6.61 2.84 -5.59
N GLY A 411 6.80 3.76 -4.64
CA GLY A 411 8.11 4.20 -4.15
C GLY A 411 8.84 3.14 -3.32
N ILE A 412 10.13 3.35 -3.09
CA ILE A 412 10.97 2.48 -2.24
C ILE A 412 11.30 3.14 -0.90
N ASP A 413 10.69 4.26 -0.60
CA ASP A 413 11.08 5.26 0.40
C ASP A 413 10.35 5.14 1.76
N GLY A 414 9.46 4.13 1.93
CA GLY A 414 8.68 4.00 3.16
C GLY A 414 8.19 2.58 3.46
N SER A 415 8.75 1.55 2.83
CA SER A 415 8.26 0.17 2.98
C SER A 415 8.52 -0.38 4.39
N THR A 416 9.66 -0.06 4.99
CA THR A 416 10.04 -0.51 6.35
C THR A 416 9.18 0.20 7.39
N SER A 417 9.02 1.51 7.27
CA SER A 417 8.17 2.32 8.16
C SER A 417 6.71 1.85 8.12
N THR A 418 6.18 1.58 6.92
CA THR A 418 4.80 1.05 6.77
C THR A 418 4.64 -0.31 7.43
N ALA A 419 5.60 -1.23 7.23
CA ALA A 419 5.56 -2.56 7.84
C ALA A 419 5.58 -2.50 9.37
N ILE A 420 6.42 -1.63 9.95
CA ILE A 420 6.49 -1.44 11.40
C ILE A 420 5.19 -0.83 11.94
N GLY A 421 4.61 0.16 11.25
CA GLY A 421 3.32 0.74 11.62
C GLY A 421 2.17 -0.26 11.54
N ALA A 422 2.17 -1.13 10.52
CA ALA A 422 1.21 -2.22 10.38
C ALA A 422 1.34 -3.24 11.52
N ALA A 423 2.57 -3.67 11.85
CA ALA A 423 2.85 -4.56 12.97
C ALA A 423 2.38 -3.98 14.30
N TYR A 424 2.65 -2.69 14.53
CA TYR A 424 2.17 -1.97 15.72
C TYR A 424 0.64 -2.00 15.83
N ALA A 425 -0.06 -1.79 14.70
CA ALA A 425 -1.52 -1.71 14.68
C ALA A 425 -2.21 -3.04 14.94
N THR A 426 -1.66 -4.15 14.43
CA THR A 426 -2.31 -5.47 14.46
C THR A 426 -1.82 -6.35 15.59
N GLN A 427 -0.62 -6.13 16.10
CA GLN A 427 0.04 -6.98 17.09
C GLN A 427 0.15 -8.46 16.64
N LYS A 428 0.16 -8.68 15.31
CA LYS A 428 0.34 -9.99 14.69
C LYS A 428 1.79 -10.17 14.25
N PRO A 429 2.25 -11.42 14.07
CA PRO A 429 3.53 -11.65 13.43
C PRO A 429 3.60 -10.96 12.07
N MET A 430 4.60 -10.11 11.88
CA MET A 430 4.81 -9.34 10.65
C MET A 430 6.12 -9.74 9.99
N THR A 431 6.05 -10.07 8.70
CA THR A 431 7.24 -10.25 7.88
C THR A 431 7.31 -9.18 6.80
N LEU A 432 8.35 -8.36 6.83
CA LEU A 432 8.72 -7.50 5.70
C LEU A 432 9.74 -8.23 4.83
N VAL A 433 9.48 -8.33 3.53
CA VAL A 433 10.49 -8.73 2.54
C VAL A 433 10.85 -7.51 1.70
N THR A 434 12.10 -7.09 1.73
CA THR A 434 12.58 -5.87 1.10
C THR A 434 13.89 -6.07 0.35
N GLY A 435 14.19 -5.20 -0.61
CA GLY A 435 15.50 -5.11 -1.23
C GLY A 435 16.42 -4.18 -0.43
N ASP A 436 17.72 -4.31 -0.65
CA ASP A 436 18.78 -3.53 -0.03
C ASP A 436 18.58 -2.01 -0.17
N LEU A 437 18.39 -1.48 -1.37
CA LEU A 437 18.19 -0.04 -1.58
C LEU A 437 16.93 0.48 -0.88
N SER A 438 15.84 -0.28 -0.90
CA SER A 438 14.61 0.12 -0.20
C SER A 438 14.80 0.13 1.31
N PHE A 439 15.52 -0.85 1.86
CA PHE A 439 15.82 -0.91 3.28
C PHE A 439 16.72 0.25 3.72
N PHE A 440 17.84 0.48 3.02
CA PHE A 440 18.76 1.57 3.37
C PHE A 440 18.13 2.94 3.20
N TYR A 441 17.29 3.12 2.18
CA TYR A 441 16.58 4.38 1.96
C TYR A 441 15.59 4.69 3.09
N ASP A 442 14.97 3.68 3.71
CA ASP A 442 14.02 3.82 4.81
C ASP A 442 14.58 3.32 6.17
N SER A 443 15.91 3.34 6.34
CA SER A 443 16.57 2.79 7.53
C SER A 443 16.23 3.52 8.84
N ASN A 444 15.87 4.82 8.79
CA ASN A 444 15.39 5.56 9.96
C ASN A 444 14.06 5.01 10.52
N ALA A 445 13.38 4.13 9.80
CA ALA A 445 12.24 3.36 10.33
C ALA A 445 12.60 2.57 11.60
N LEU A 446 13.85 2.15 11.73
CA LEU A 446 14.35 1.42 12.89
C LEU A 446 14.53 2.31 14.14
N TRP A 447 14.59 3.62 13.94
CA TRP A 447 14.72 4.61 15.00
C TRP A 447 13.34 4.98 15.58
N ASN A 448 12.69 4.04 16.23
CA ASN A 448 11.47 4.30 16.96
C ASN A 448 11.28 3.28 18.10
N ASN A 449 10.50 3.66 19.12
CA ASN A 449 10.30 2.88 20.34
C ASN A 449 9.07 1.95 20.28
N TYR A 450 8.42 1.83 19.12
CA TYR A 450 7.13 1.14 18.97
C TYR A 450 7.22 -0.11 18.09
N ILE A 451 8.43 -0.66 17.92
CA ILE A 451 8.67 -1.82 17.08
C ILE A 451 8.35 -3.10 17.85
N PRO A 452 7.33 -3.89 17.47
CA PRO A 452 7.03 -5.15 18.12
C PRO A 452 8.16 -6.19 17.95
N THR A 453 8.34 -7.03 18.95
CA THR A 453 9.38 -8.09 18.93
C THR A 453 9.12 -9.16 17.88
N ASP A 454 7.87 -9.30 17.40
CA ASP A 454 7.48 -10.25 16.35
C ASP A 454 7.68 -9.71 14.92
N VAL A 455 8.28 -8.53 14.77
CA VAL A 455 8.70 -8.02 13.47
C VAL A 455 9.89 -8.81 12.94
N ARG A 456 9.77 -9.28 11.72
CA ARG A 456 10.79 -10.00 10.97
C ARG A 456 11.06 -9.26 9.65
N ILE A 457 12.29 -8.85 9.42
CA ILE A 457 12.70 -8.15 8.18
C ILE A 457 13.66 -9.04 7.41
N ILE A 458 13.31 -9.41 6.20
CA ILE A 458 14.15 -10.15 5.27
C ILE A 458 14.63 -9.16 4.21
N ILE A 459 15.94 -8.94 4.18
CA ILE A 459 16.60 -8.09 3.18
C ILE A 459 17.21 -9.00 2.11
N ILE A 460 16.77 -8.86 0.85
CA ILE A 460 17.44 -9.47 -0.29
C ILE A 460 18.45 -8.44 -0.79
N ASN A 461 19.72 -8.67 -0.45
CA ASN A 461 20.84 -7.81 -0.81
C ASN A 461 21.55 -8.38 -2.05
N ASN A 462 21.25 -7.78 -3.19
CA ASN A 462 21.93 -8.10 -4.45
C ASN A 462 22.88 -6.98 -4.88
N SER A 463 23.33 -6.16 -3.91
CA SER A 463 24.30 -5.07 -4.07
C SER A 463 23.83 -3.95 -5.01
N GLY A 464 22.51 -3.65 -5.05
CA GLY A 464 21.99 -2.53 -5.81
C GLY A 464 20.62 -2.75 -6.47
N GLY A 465 20.28 -1.90 -7.42
CA GLY A 465 19.01 -1.90 -8.13
C GLY A 465 18.89 -2.95 -9.22
N GLY A 466 18.91 -4.25 -8.88
CA GLY A 466 18.87 -5.38 -9.82
C GLY A 466 17.74 -5.35 -10.85
N ILE A 467 16.63 -4.64 -10.57
CA ILE A 467 15.52 -4.46 -11.52
C ILE A 467 15.96 -3.83 -12.85
N PHE A 468 16.96 -2.96 -12.84
CA PHE A 468 17.44 -2.27 -14.04
C PHE A 468 18.20 -3.17 -15.01
N LYS A 469 18.66 -4.35 -14.55
CA LYS A 469 19.20 -5.43 -15.41
C LYS A 469 18.09 -6.25 -16.06
N ILE A 470 16.89 -6.26 -15.48
CA ILE A 470 15.73 -7.07 -15.90
C ILE A 470 14.87 -6.33 -16.93
N ILE A 471 14.60 -5.04 -16.69
CA ILE A 471 13.74 -4.24 -17.58
C ILE A 471 14.47 -3.89 -18.89
N PRO A 472 13.72 -3.80 -20.03
CA PRO A 472 14.32 -3.38 -21.29
C PRO A 472 14.84 -1.94 -21.24
N GLY A 473 16.00 -1.69 -21.82
CA GLY A 473 16.57 -0.35 -22.00
C GLY A 473 17.85 -0.10 -21.19
N PRO A 474 17.83 -0.03 -19.86
CA PRO A 474 19.01 0.39 -19.07
C PRO A 474 20.28 -0.41 -19.37
N LYS A 475 20.18 -1.72 -19.49
CA LYS A 475 21.34 -2.62 -19.79
C LYS A 475 22.03 -2.32 -21.12
N LYS A 476 21.36 -1.61 -22.03
CA LYS A 476 21.91 -1.22 -23.35
C LYS A 476 22.48 0.21 -23.37
N SER A 477 22.47 0.91 -22.23
CA SER A 477 22.92 2.29 -22.11
C SER A 477 24.06 2.41 -21.11
N SER A 478 24.88 3.47 -21.24
CA SER A 478 25.89 3.85 -20.26
C SER A 478 25.33 4.30 -18.91
N ALA A 479 24.00 4.42 -18.81
CA ALA A 479 23.34 4.86 -17.58
C ALA A 479 23.06 3.73 -16.58
N LEU A 480 23.38 2.46 -16.91
CA LEU A 480 23.06 1.32 -16.04
C LEU A 480 23.66 1.48 -14.63
N GLU A 481 24.93 1.90 -14.54
CA GLU A 481 25.63 2.10 -13.27
C GLU A 481 24.91 3.10 -12.36
N TYR A 482 24.40 4.20 -12.92
CA TYR A 482 23.65 5.20 -12.17
C TYR A 482 22.30 4.70 -11.69
N PHE A 483 21.65 3.81 -12.43
CA PHE A 483 20.37 3.20 -12.03
C PHE A 483 20.55 2.04 -11.04
N GLU A 484 21.57 1.22 -11.25
CA GLU A 484 21.87 0.09 -10.38
C GLU A 484 22.40 0.54 -9.03
N THR A 485 23.18 1.63 -9.00
CA THR A 485 23.78 2.18 -7.77
C THR A 485 24.49 1.08 -6.96
N PRO A 486 25.55 0.44 -7.51
CA PRO A 486 26.22 -0.67 -6.86
C PRO A 486 26.82 -0.26 -5.50
N HIS A 487 26.73 -1.14 -4.50
CA HIS A 487 27.24 -0.89 -3.15
C HIS A 487 27.72 -2.18 -2.46
N CYS A 488 28.44 -2.00 -1.34
CA CYS A 488 28.89 -3.08 -0.44
C CYS A 488 28.34 -2.87 0.98
N LEU A 489 27.17 -2.23 1.12
CA LEU A 489 26.57 -1.95 2.42
C LEU A 489 25.94 -3.23 3.01
N THR A 490 25.94 -3.32 4.34
CA THR A 490 25.24 -4.34 5.12
C THR A 490 24.39 -3.69 6.21
N ALA A 491 23.36 -4.38 6.66
CA ALA A 491 22.47 -3.90 7.74
C ALA A 491 23.07 -4.08 9.15
N GLU A 492 24.20 -4.74 9.30
CA GLU A 492 24.78 -5.17 10.58
C GLU A 492 24.89 -4.04 11.61
N HIS A 493 25.49 -2.91 11.21
CA HIS A 493 25.69 -1.78 12.13
C HIS A 493 24.36 -1.09 12.52
N LEU A 494 23.39 -1.04 11.62
CA LEU A 494 22.06 -0.52 11.92
C LEU A 494 21.33 -1.44 12.90
N CYS A 495 21.43 -2.76 12.72
CA CYS A 495 20.86 -3.74 13.65
C CYS A 495 21.43 -3.60 15.05
N SER A 496 22.77 -3.50 15.16
CA SER A 496 23.45 -3.26 16.43
C SER A 496 23.02 -1.94 17.09
N MET A 497 22.94 -0.85 16.31
CA MET A 497 22.57 0.48 16.79
C MET A 497 21.13 0.52 17.31
N PHE A 498 20.18 -0.15 16.65
CA PHE A 498 18.76 -0.10 16.98
C PHE A 498 18.22 -1.32 17.74
N GLY A 499 19.11 -2.24 18.14
CA GLY A 499 18.77 -3.36 19.03
C GLY A 499 18.05 -4.54 18.35
N PHE A 500 18.25 -4.75 17.06
CA PHE A 500 17.76 -5.93 16.33
C PHE A 500 18.71 -7.12 16.46
N GLU A 501 18.17 -8.34 16.50
CA GLU A 501 18.95 -9.52 16.19
C GLU A 501 19.25 -9.56 14.68
N TYR A 502 20.50 -9.88 14.32
CA TYR A 502 20.94 -9.89 12.94
C TYR A 502 21.56 -11.24 12.58
N SER A 503 21.17 -11.76 11.41
CA SER A 503 21.76 -12.93 10.81
C SER A 503 21.91 -12.78 9.30
N THR A 504 22.76 -13.60 8.68
CA THR A 504 23.10 -13.51 7.26
C THR A 504 23.06 -14.86 6.57
N ALA A 505 22.73 -14.86 5.27
CA ALA A 505 22.85 -16.04 4.41
C ALA A 505 23.51 -15.67 3.07
N TYR A 506 24.46 -16.51 2.62
CA TYR A 506 25.25 -16.26 1.40
C TYR A 506 25.06 -17.35 0.34
N ASN A 507 24.40 -18.44 0.67
CA ASN A 507 24.15 -19.57 -0.22
C ASN A 507 22.94 -20.37 0.27
N LEU A 508 22.57 -21.41 -0.49
CA LEU A 508 21.39 -22.21 -0.21
C LEU A 508 21.42 -22.86 1.19
N ASN A 509 22.55 -23.47 1.55
CA ASN A 509 22.69 -24.19 2.82
C ASN A 509 22.57 -23.25 4.02
N SER A 510 23.28 -22.11 3.99
CA SER A 510 23.18 -21.09 5.06
C SER A 510 21.77 -20.49 5.14
N LEU A 511 21.07 -20.33 4.01
CA LEU A 511 19.71 -19.83 4.01
C LEU A 511 18.73 -20.84 4.63
N GLU A 512 18.82 -22.12 4.28
CA GLU A 512 17.97 -23.19 4.86
C GLU A 512 18.17 -23.32 6.39
N GLU A 513 19.38 -23.12 6.87
CA GLU A 513 19.68 -23.11 8.30
C GLU A 513 19.10 -21.87 9.01
N GLU A 514 19.37 -20.68 8.45
CA GLU A 514 18.97 -19.40 9.07
C GLU A 514 17.47 -19.19 9.09
N VAL A 515 16.71 -19.56 8.06
CA VAL A 515 15.25 -19.36 8.04
C VAL A 515 14.53 -20.15 9.14
N VAL A 516 15.07 -21.30 9.58
CA VAL A 516 14.52 -22.10 10.69
C VAL A 516 14.67 -21.35 12.02
N ASN A 517 15.80 -20.66 12.22
CA ASN A 517 16.10 -19.90 13.42
C ASN A 517 15.41 -18.53 13.44
N PHE A 518 15.21 -17.95 12.27
CA PHE A 518 14.68 -16.61 12.10
C PHE A 518 13.28 -16.42 12.71
N TYR A 519 12.39 -17.39 12.55
CA TYR A 519 11.03 -17.34 13.08
C TYR A 519 10.89 -17.86 14.51
N LYS A 520 11.96 -18.33 15.14
CA LYS A 520 11.92 -18.68 16.57
C LYS A 520 11.61 -17.44 17.41
N LYS A 521 10.87 -17.64 18.52
CA LYS A 521 10.52 -16.58 19.45
C LYS A 521 11.78 -15.86 19.95
N SER A 522 11.70 -14.55 20.06
CA SER A 522 12.76 -13.67 20.57
C SER A 522 12.13 -12.53 21.34
N ASP A 523 12.89 -11.92 22.23
CA ASP A 523 12.58 -10.67 22.92
C ASP A 523 12.96 -9.41 22.10
N LYS A 524 13.50 -9.62 20.89
CA LYS A 524 13.90 -8.57 19.95
C LYS A 524 13.34 -8.82 18.57
N PRO A 525 13.08 -7.77 17.78
CA PRO A 525 12.82 -7.92 16.35
C PRO A 525 14.08 -8.44 15.65
N LYS A 526 13.90 -9.11 14.50
CA LYS A 526 15.00 -9.76 13.77
C LYS A 526 15.13 -9.28 12.34
N ILE A 527 16.38 -9.21 11.87
CA ILE A 527 16.73 -8.96 10.48
C ILE A 527 17.57 -10.14 9.95
N LEU A 528 17.12 -10.73 8.85
CA LEU A 528 17.88 -11.69 8.06
C LEU A 528 18.28 -11.03 6.74
N GLU A 529 19.57 -10.83 6.52
CA GLU A 529 20.11 -10.28 5.28
C GLU A 529 20.66 -11.41 4.41
N ILE A 530 20.08 -11.55 3.22
CA ILE A 530 20.37 -12.64 2.26
C ILE A 530 21.12 -12.05 1.08
N PHE A 531 22.39 -12.40 0.94
CA PHE A 531 23.25 -11.94 -0.16
C PHE A 531 23.07 -12.83 -1.38
N THR A 532 22.70 -12.24 -2.50
CA THR A 532 22.52 -12.94 -3.78
C THR A 532 23.47 -12.40 -4.85
N PRO A 533 23.90 -13.24 -5.83
CA PRO A 533 24.85 -12.82 -6.86
C PRO A 533 24.21 -11.87 -7.86
N SER A 534 24.63 -10.60 -7.86
CA SER A 534 24.06 -9.52 -8.70
C SER A 534 24.23 -9.76 -10.21
N ASP A 535 25.22 -10.53 -10.63
CA ASP A 535 25.52 -10.87 -12.02
C ASP A 535 24.75 -12.08 -12.55
N GLN A 536 24.12 -12.87 -11.68
CA GLN A 536 23.38 -14.08 -12.03
C GLN A 536 21.86 -13.86 -12.07
N ASN A 537 21.31 -12.97 -11.26
CA ASN A 537 19.87 -12.84 -11.02
C ASN A 537 19.06 -12.60 -12.30
N ASP A 538 19.48 -11.72 -13.20
CA ASP A 538 18.78 -11.46 -14.46
C ASP A 538 18.90 -12.64 -15.45
N LEU A 539 19.99 -13.37 -15.45
CA LEU A 539 20.20 -14.56 -16.30
C LEU A 539 19.28 -15.70 -15.85
N VAL A 540 19.23 -15.96 -14.54
CA VAL A 540 18.33 -16.98 -13.96
C VAL A 540 16.87 -16.65 -14.24
N LEU A 541 16.46 -15.40 -14.07
CA LEU A 541 15.09 -14.99 -14.35
C LEU A 541 14.73 -15.13 -15.85
N LYS A 542 15.66 -14.79 -16.76
CA LYS A 542 15.45 -14.99 -18.20
C LYS A 542 15.34 -16.47 -18.56
N ALA A 543 16.20 -17.31 -18.00
CA ALA A 543 16.14 -18.77 -18.19
C ALA A 543 14.82 -19.33 -17.67
N TYR A 544 14.36 -18.88 -16.49
CA TYR A 544 13.07 -19.23 -15.93
C TYR A 544 11.92 -18.87 -16.87
N ILE A 545 11.85 -17.62 -17.34
CA ILE A 545 10.79 -17.18 -18.27
C ILE A 545 10.79 -18.02 -19.55
N ASN A 546 11.98 -18.34 -20.09
CA ASN A 546 12.09 -19.19 -21.27
C ASN A 546 11.63 -20.63 -21.02
N ASN A 547 11.82 -21.15 -19.80
CA ASN A 547 11.37 -22.50 -19.42
C ASN A 547 9.83 -22.60 -19.28
N LEU A 548 9.14 -21.49 -19.09
CA LEU A 548 7.65 -21.47 -19.05
C LEU A 548 7.00 -21.62 -20.44
N LYS A 549 7.79 -21.54 -21.55
CA LYS A 549 7.29 -21.76 -22.94
C LYS A 549 6.72 -23.13 -23.18
#